data_fdc9c30e233fa853254b90a1d5f2e6ca
#
_entry.id   fdc9c30e233fa853254b90a1d5f2e6ca
#
_cell.length_a   1.000
_cell.length_b   1.000
_cell.length_c   1.000
_cell.angle_alpha   90.00
_cell.angle_beta   90.00
_cell.angle_gamma   90.00
#
_symmetry.space_group_name_H-M   'P 1'
#
loop_
_entity.id
_entity.type
_entity.pdbx_description
1 polymer ?
#
loop_
_entity_poly.entity_id
_entity_poly.type
_entity_poly.pdbx_seq_one_letter_code
_entity_poly.pdbx_strand_id
1 'polypeptide(L)'
;TPGKVLHAGSDVRVTVNIVGSQDTTGLMTSQELESMAATVISPIVDGAYQSGCHTASVWDNKSKANIPRLMKFMNDFGLITARDPKGVYHSMTDVIHKVLNDITVNEWAIIIGGDSHTRMSKGVAFGADSGTVALALATGEASMPIPESVKVTFKGEMKGYMDFRDVVHATQSQMLKTFGGENVFQGRIIEVHLGTLNADQAFTFTDWTAEMKAKASICISEDYTLIESLEMAKGRIQIMIDKGMDNKNQVLKGLIAIADKRIAEIISGEKPALRPDANAKYYAEVVVDLDVIAEPMIADPDVNNADVSKRYTHDTIRPLSFYGGVKKVDLGFIGSCMVHKGDMKILAHMLKNIDEQEGKVEFKAPLVVAPPTYNIVDELKAEGDWEILQKYSGFEFDDNVPKAAARTSYENMLYLERPGCNLCMGNQEKAAKGDTVMATSTRLFQGRVVEDTEGKKGESLLSSTPVVVLSTILGRTPTIEEYIAAVDGINLTKFAPSHKLLVK
;
A
#
# COMPACT_ATOMS: atom_id res chain seq x y z
N THR A 1 -8.38 5.02 -32.13
CA THR A 1 -8.99 5.41 -33.42
C THR A 1 -10.43 5.76 -33.15
N PRO A 2 -10.88 6.99 -33.39
CA PRO A 2 -12.28 7.36 -33.18
C PRO A 2 -13.23 6.40 -33.92
N GLY A 3 -14.24 5.90 -33.19
CA GLY A 3 -15.27 5.00 -33.77
C GLY A 3 -14.93 3.51 -33.80
N LYS A 4 -13.74 3.09 -33.36
CA LYS A 4 -13.41 1.65 -33.25
C LYS A 4 -13.93 1.13 -31.88
N VAL A 5 -14.78 0.12 -31.92
CA VAL A 5 -15.18 -0.61 -30.69
C VAL A 5 -13.98 -1.48 -30.29
N LEU A 6 -13.51 -1.26 -29.06
CA LEU A 6 -12.42 -2.04 -28.46
C LEU A 6 -13.01 -3.17 -27.62
N HIS A 7 -12.38 -4.33 -27.66
CA HIS A 7 -12.78 -5.51 -26.90
C HIS A 7 -11.60 -6.03 -26.08
N ALA A 8 -11.85 -6.83 -25.07
CA ALA A 8 -10.81 -7.58 -24.38
C ALA A 8 -9.96 -8.37 -25.40
N GLY A 9 -8.65 -8.37 -25.24
CA GLY A 9 -7.67 -8.93 -26.17
C GLY A 9 -7.26 -8.02 -27.33
N SER A 10 -7.90 -6.85 -27.52
CA SER A 10 -7.43 -5.87 -28.50
C SER A 10 -6.14 -5.21 -28.06
N ASP A 11 -5.11 -5.19 -28.90
CA ASP A 11 -3.90 -4.41 -28.62
C ASP A 11 -4.17 -2.93 -28.76
N VAL A 12 -3.77 -2.17 -27.76
CA VAL A 12 -3.88 -0.71 -27.73
C VAL A 12 -2.57 -0.07 -27.34
N ARG A 13 -2.36 1.13 -27.85
CA ARG A 13 -1.37 2.07 -27.34
C ARG A 13 -2.10 3.10 -26.49
N VAL A 14 -1.67 3.25 -25.25
CA VAL A 14 -2.26 4.16 -24.27
C VAL A 14 -1.28 5.27 -23.91
N THR A 15 -1.81 6.46 -23.66
CA THR A 15 -1.07 7.58 -23.08
C THR A 15 -0.84 7.30 -21.61
N VAL A 16 0.39 7.49 -21.14
CA VAL A 16 0.79 7.28 -19.74
C VAL A 16 0.93 8.63 -19.04
N ASN A 17 0.18 8.84 -17.98
CA ASN A 17 0.16 10.10 -17.23
C ASN A 17 1.17 10.11 -16.08
N ILE A 18 1.26 9.01 -15.34
CA ILE A 18 2.11 8.90 -14.15
C ILE A 18 3.04 7.71 -14.30
N VAL A 19 4.31 7.93 -14.00
CA VAL A 19 5.32 6.87 -14.03
C VAL A 19 6.02 6.78 -12.69
N GLY A 20 6.20 5.55 -12.18
CA GLY A 20 6.90 5.30 -10.94
C GLY A 20 8.02 4.29 -11.08
N SER A 21 9.09 4.47 -10.33
CA SER A 21 10.16 3.50 -10.18
C SER A 21 10.64 3.43 -8.73
N GLN A 22 11.28 2.35 -8.35
CA GLN A 22 11.87 2.16 -7.04
C GLN A 22 13.33 1.66 -7.19
N ASP A 23 14.07 1.63 -6.11
CA ASP A 23 15.52 1.45 -6.15
C ASP A 23 16.02 0.09 -6.66
N THR A 24 15.17 -0.94 -6.71
CA THR A 24 15.56 -2.23 -7.34
C THR A 24 15.36 -2.26 -8.86
N THR A 25 14.51 -1.38 -9.40
CA THR A 25 14.23 -1.27 -10.84
C THR A 25 14.80 0.00 -11.48
N GLY A 26 14.98 1.07 -10.72
CA GLY A 26 15.37 2.38 -11.22
C GLY A 26 16.70 2.41 -11.97
N LEU A 27 17.70 1.64 -11.54
CA LEU A 27 18.97 1.55 -12.25
C LEU A 27 18.83 0.87 -13.63
N MET A 28 18.01 -0.16 -13.73
CA MET A 28 17.70 -0.80 -15.00
C MET A 28 16.91 0.14 -15.92
N THR A 29 15.92 0.84 -15.35
CA THR A 29 15.17 1.88 -16.08
C THR A 29 16.10 2.97 -16.63
N SER A 30 17.08 3.43 -15.85
CA SER A 30 18.09 4.39 -16.32
C SER A 30 18.91 3.85 -17.50
N GLN A 31 19.36 2.58 -17.43
CA GLN A 31 20.11 1.94 -18.51
C GLN A 31 19.28 1.77 -19.78
N GLU A 32 18.01 1.44 -19.65
CA GLU A 32 17.09 1.35 -20.80
C GLU A 32 16.89 2.73 -21.45
N LEU A 33 16.73 3.80 -20.67
CA LEU A 33 16.64 5.16 -21.19
C LEU A 33 17.92 5.59 -21.93
N GLU A 34 19.10 5.27 -21.36
CA GLU A 34 20.39 5.47 -22.03
C GLU A 34 20.45 4.72 -23.38
N SER A 35 19.99 3.48 -23.41
CA SER A 35 19.95 2.65 -24.63
C SER A 35 19.00 3.22 -25.70
N MET A 36 17.94 3.90 -25.28
CA MET A 36 17.02 4.63 -26.17
C MET A 36 17.54 6.03 -26.57
N ALA A 37 18.70 6.45 -26.08
CA ALA A 37 19.22 7.83 -26.20
C ALA A 37 18.23 8.90 -25.68
N ALA A 38 17.38 8.55 -24.72
CA ALA A 38 16.46 9.48 -24.10
C ALA A 38 17.22 10.39 -23.13
N THR A 39 17.00 11.71 -23.24
CA THR A 39 17.66 12.73 -22.39
C THR A 39 16.68 13.52 -21.54
N VAL A 40 15.39 13.38 -21.80
CA VAL A 40 14.30 14.07 -21.09
C VAL A 40 13.11 13.13 -20.95
N ILE A 41 12.26 13.39 -19.97
CA ILE A 41 10.96 12.74 -19.86
C ILE A 41 10.01 13.34 -20.87
N SER A 42 9.16 12.50 -21.46
CA SER A 42 8.10 12.93 -22.36
C SER A 42 7.20 14.00 -21.70
N PRO A 43 6.88 15.10 -22.37
CA PRO A 43 5.99 16.12 -21.84
C PRO A 43 4.53 15.65 -21.67
N ILE A 44 4.20 14.45 -22.15
CA ILE A 44 2.90 13.81 -21.94
C ILE A 44 2.77 13.27 -20.52
N VAL A 45 3.88 12.93 -19.88
CA VAL A 45 3.90 12.41 -18.50
C VAL A 45 3.67 13.56 -17.53
N ASP A 46 2.53 13.56 -16.84
CA ASP A 46 2.14 14.59 -15.86
C ASP A 46 3.03 14.55 -14.61
N GLY A 47 3.53 13.36 -14.23
CA GLY A 47 4.42 13.18 -13.08
C GLY A 47 5.23 11.90 -13.14
N ALA A 48 6.49 11.97 -12.72
CA ALA A 48 7.37 10.81 -12.61
C ALA A 48 8.07 10.81 -11.24
N TYR A 49 8.01 9.66 -10.54
CA TYR A 49 8.50 9.51 -9.17
C TYR A 49 9.51 8.38 -9.06
N GLN A 50 10.59 8.61 -8.29
CA GLN A 50 11.58 7.59 -7.93
C GLN A 50 11.66 7.45 -6.41
N SER A 51 11.45 6.23 -5.94
CA SER A 51 11.57 5.86 -4.52
C SER A 51 12.85 5.07 -4.22
N GLY A 52 13.27 5.11 -2.95
CA GLY A 52 14.27 4.24 -2.35
C GLY A 52 13.68 3.22 -1.35
N CYS A 53 12.38 2.95 -1.40
CA CYS A 53 11.66 2.25 -0.33
C CYS A 53 12.10 0.80 -0.09
N HIS A 54 12.75 0.15 -1.04
CA HIS A 54 13.13 -1.26 -0.91
C HIS A 54 14.47 -1.49 -0.23
N THR A 55 15.48 -0.69 -0.52
CA THR A 55 16.85 -0.98 -0.06
C THR A 55 17.61 0.24 0.50
N ALA A 56 17.12 1.46 0.27
CA ALA A 56 17.92 2.66 0.54
C ALA A 56 18.14 2.96 2.04
N SER A 57 17.31 2.45 2.93
CA SER A 57 17.48 2.69 4.37
C SER A 57 18.64 1.90 4.98
N VAL A 58 19.14 0.86 4.30
CA VAL A 58 20.31 0.06 4.70
C VAL A 58 21.51 0.47 3.86
N TRP A 59 22.57 0.94 4.53
CA TRP A 59 23.78 1.45 3.89
C TRP A 59 24.86 0.36 3.76
N ASP A 60 24.53 -0.71 3.06
CA ASP A 60 25.46 -1.79 2.73
C ASP A 60 26.34 -1.47 1.51
N ASN A 61 27.25 -2.37 1.15
CA ASN A 61 28.16 -2.17 0.01
C ASN A 61 27.42 -2.02 -1.32
N LYS A 62 26.29 -2.71 -1.50
CA LYS A 62 25.47 -2.64 -2.71
C LYS A 62 24.76 -1.27 -2.81
N SER A 63 24.17 -0.82 -1.72
CA SER A 63 23.53 0.49 -1.64
C SER A 63 24.53 1.63 -1.89
N LYS A 64 25.71 1.58 -1.26
CA LYS A 64 26.80 2.55 -1.49
C LYS A 64 27.22 2.65 -2.96
N ALA A 65 27.25 1.53 -3.68
CA ALA A 65 27.60 1.51 -5.10
C ALA A 65 26.48 2.05 -6.02
N ASN A 66 25.25 1.76 -5.68
CA ASN A 66 24.08 2.00 -6.54
C ASN A 66 23.42 3.37 -6.33
N ILE A 67 23.37 3.85 -5.08
CA ILE A 67 22.67 5.09 -4.73
C ILE A 67 23.19 6.31 -5.51
N PRO A 68 24.50 6.56 -5.68
CA PRO A 68 24.97 7.71 -6.47
C PRO A 68 24.49 7.68 -7.93
N ARG A 69 24.41 6.50 -8.54
CA ARG A 69 23.90 6.31 -9.91
C ARG A 69 22.39 6.60 -9.98
N LEU A 70 21.64 6.14 -8.99
CA LEU A 70 20.22 6.40 -8.90
C LEU A 70 19.90 7.88 -8.67
N MET A 71 20.67 8.53 -7.79
CA MET A 71 20.58 9.99 -7.58
C MET A 71 20.89 10.77 -8.86
N LYS A 72 21.91 10.33 -9.62
CA LYS A 72 22.20 10.93 -10.93
C LYS A 72 20.99 10.79 -11.87
N PHE A 73 20.41 9.61 -11.98
CA PHE A 73 19.20 9.37 -12.76
C PHE A 73 18.06 10.30 -12.37
N MET A 74 17.75 10.41 -11.08
CA MET A 74 16.70 11.29 -10.58
C MET A 74 16.95 12.76 -10.96
N ASN A 75 18.19 13.22 -10.81
CA ASN A 75 18.57 14.61 -11.11
C ASN A 75 18.57 14.92 -12.61
N ASP A 76 19.10 14.02 -13.43
CA ASP A 76 19.21 14.22 -14.87
C ASP A 76 17.82 14.32 -15.51
N PHE A 77 16.89 13.49 -15.08
CA PHE A 77 15.53 13.46 -15.61
C PHE A 77 14.54 14.34 -14.83
N GLY A 78 14.94 14.97 -13.72
CA GLY A 78 14.07 15.83 -12.92
C GLY A 78 12.90 15.10 -12.28
N LEU A 79 13.13 13.86 -11.80
CA LEU A 79 12.10 13.05 -11.16
C LEU A 79 11.70 13.65 -9.81
N ILE A 80 10.42 13.53 -9.45
CA ILE A 80 9.96 13.75 -8.09
C ILE A 80 10.65 12.69 -7.21
N THR A 81 11.22 13.12 -6.10
CA THR A 81 11.92 12.23 -5.17
C THR A 81 11.26 12.24 -3.81
N ALA A 82 11.28 11.12 -3.11
CA ALA A 82 10.94 11.11 -1.70
C ALA A 82 11.86 12.07 -0.92
N ARG A 83 11.33 12.62 0.15
CA ARG A 83 11.93 13.61 1.05
C ARG A 83 13.47 13.62 1.04
N ASP A 84 14.06 14.69 0.88
CA ASP A 84 15.29 15.28 1.32
C ASP A 84 15.98 16.14 0.28
N PRO A 85 15.76 17.46 0.35
CA PRO A 85 16.45 18.42 -0.51
C PRO A 85 17.97 18.45 -0.26
N LYS A 86 18.47 17.86 0.84
CA LYS A 86 19.90 17.75 1.15
C LYS A 86 20.59 16.57 0.47
N GLY A 87 19.85 15.72 -0.22
CA GLY A 87 20.40 14.58 -0.97
C GLY A 87 20.80 13.38 -0.10
N VAL A 88 20.21 13.21 1.07
CA VAL A 88 20.45 12.07 1.95
C VAL A 88 19.54 10.92 1.52
N TYR A 89 19.97 10.14 0.55
CA TYR A 89 19.13 9.10 -0.10
C TYR A 89 18.55 8.05 0.87
N HIS A 90 19.23 7.75 1.95
CA HIS A 90 18.72 6.78 2.94
C HIS A 90 17.46 7.26 3.68
N SER A 91 17.10 8.53 3.55
CA SER A 91 15.81 9.07 4.01
C SER A 91 14.76 9.21 2.89
N MET A 92 15.09 8.85 1.65
CA MET A 92 14.19 8.89 0.50
C MET A 92 13.44 7.56 0.34
N THR A 93 12.81 7.09 1.40
CA THR A 93 12.30 5.72 1.50
C THR A 93 10.78 5.61 1.48
N ASP A 94 10.08 6.69 1.22
CA ASP A 94 8.61 6.68 1.09
C ASP A 94 8.13 5.58 0.14
N VAL A 95 7.13 4.81 0.56
CA VAL A 95 6.58 3.71 -0.25
C VAL A 95 6.06 4.24 -1.58
N ILE A 96 6.64 3.73 -2.68
CA ILE A 96 6.34 4.17 -4.05
C ILE A 96 4.83 4.27 -4.31
N HIS A 97 4.05 3.26 -3.91
CA HIS A 97 2.62 3.17 -4.20
C HIS A 97 1.81 4.28 -3.52
N LYS A 98 2.20 4.67 -2.30
CA LYS A 98 1.55 5.77 -1.59
C LYS A 98 1.77 7.10 -2.30
N VAL A 99 3.02 7.37 -2.67
CA VAL A 99 3.34 8.62 -3.37
C VAL A 99 2.71 8.64 -4.75
N LEU A 100 2.73 7.54 -5.50
CA LEU A 100 2.03 7.47 -6.79
C LEU A 100 0.53 7.71 -6.64
N ASN A 101 -0.10 7.17 -5.59
CA ASN A 101 -1.50 7.43 -5.33
C ASN A 101 -1.77 8.90 -4.98
N ASP A 102 -0.88 9.54 -4.21
CA ASP A 102 -1.00 10.95 -3.85
C ASP A 102 -0.81 11.87 -5.07
N ILE A 103 0.15 11.58 -5.96
CA ILE A 103 0.38 12.39 -7.17
C ILE A 103 -0.56 12.05 -8.34
N THR A 104 -1.38 11.01 -8.23
CA THR A 104 -2.44 10.72 -9.20
C THR A 104 -3.66 11.57 -8.87
N VAL A 105 -3.90 12.59 -9.65
CA VAL A 105 -4.95 13.60 -9.43
C VAL A 105 -6.04 13.58 -10.50
N ASN A 106 -6.17 12.43 -11.19
CA ASN A 106 -7.16 12.23 -12.22
C ASN A 106 -7.53 10.74 -12.30
N GLU A 107 -8.80 10.42 -12.21
CA GLU A 107 -9.29 9.03 -12.32
C GLU A 107 -9.20 8.44 -13.73
N TRP A 108 -8.91 9.27 -14.73
CA TRP A 108 -8.64 8.83 -16.12
C TRP A 108 -7.17 8.50 -16.37
N ALA A 109 -6.30 8.76 -15.40
CA ALA A 109 -4.87 8.58 -15.56
C ALA A 109 -4.50 7.10 -15.80
N ILE A 110 -3.55 6.87 -16.70
CA ILE A 110 -2.85 5.58 -16.81
C ILE A 110 -1.52 5.71 -16.07
N ILE A 111 -1.30 4.79 -15.16
CA ILE A 111 -0.12 4.76 -14.29
C ILE A 111 0.72 3.52 -14.62
N ILE A 112 2.00 3.69 -14.87
CA ILE A 112 2.96 2.60 -15.05
C ILE A 112 3.99 2.66 -13.94
N GLY A 113 4.16 1.58 -13.21
CA GLY A 113 5.14 1.51 -12.12
C GLY A 113 6.01 0.27 -12.15
N GLY A 114 7.28 0.44 -11.82
CA GLY A 114 8.29 -0.62 -11.75
C GLY A 114 8.16 -1.53 -10.53
N ASP A 115 6.93 -1.76 -10.07
CA ASP A 115 6.61 -2.66 -8.97
C ASP A 115 5.26 -3.36 -9.20
N SER A 116 5.16 -4.61 -8.76
CA SER A 116 3.96 -5.45 -8.95
C SER A 116 2.72 -4.91 -8.23
N HIS A 117 2.88 -4.15 -7.14
CA HIS A 117 1.81 -3.53 -6.38
C HIS A 117 1.42 -2.13 -6.89
N THR A 118 1.82 -1.78 -8.10
CA THR A 118 1.35 -0.54 -8.73
C THR A 118 -0.13 -0.65 -9.04
N ARG A 119 -0.94 -0.35 -8.03
CA ARG A 119 -2.41 -0.34 -8.03
C ARG A 119 -2.86 0.87 -7.23
N MET A 120 -3.70 1.70 -7.83
CA MET A 120 -4.09 2.99 -7.25
C MET A 120 -5.59 3.07 -7.06
N SER A 121 -6.03 3.91 -6.12
CA SER A 121 -7.45 4.19 -5.92
C SER A 121 -8.00 5.20 -6.93
N LYS A 122 -7.11 5.88 -7.67
CA LYS A 122 -7.43 6.79 -8.77
C LYS A 122 -6.66 6.38 -10.01
N GLY A 123 -7.28 6.43 -11.17
CA GLY A 123 -6.68 5.98 -12.41
C GLY A 123 -6.58 4.47 -12.57
N VAL A 124 -6.01 4.02 -13.66
CA VAL A 124 -5.75 2.59 -13.96
C VAL A 124 -4.25 2.35 -13.90
N ALA A 125 -3.81 1.58 -12.92
CA ALA A 125 -2.40 1.40 -12.61
C ALA A 125 -1.91 -0.02 -12.91
N PHE A 126 -0.77 -0.10 -13.59
CA PHE A 126 -0.14 -1.35 -14.00
C PHE A 126 1.28 -1.46 -13.45
N GLY A 127 1.58 -2.59 -12.80
CA GLY A 127 2.96 -3.00 -12.54
C GLY A 127 3.64 -3.46 -13.84
N ALA A 128 4.86 -2.99 -14.07
CA ALA A 128 5.61 -3.21 -15.29
C ALA A 128 7.10 -3.48 -15.03
N ASP A 129 7.78 -4.03 -16.02
CA ASP A 129 9.25 -4.16 -16.02
C ASP A 129 9.95 -2.82 -16.32
N SER A 130 11.27 -2.78 -16.12
CA SER A 130 12.09 -1.57 -16.30
C SER A 130 12.06 -1.04 -17.74
N GLY A 131 11.98 -1.91 -18.73
CA GLY A 131 11.91 -1.51 -20.15
C GLY A 131 10.60 -0.78 -20.46
N THR A 132 9.48 -1.32 -20.00
CA THR A 132 8.16 -0.68 -20.13
C THR A 132 8.12 0.66 -19.38
N VAL A 133 8.69 0.74 -18.18
CA VAL A 133 8.81 2.00 -17.40
C VAL A 133 9.65 3.01 -18.16
N ALA A 134 10.80 2.61 -18.71
CA ALA A 134 11.67 3.47 -19.51
C ALA A 134 10.99 3.98 -20.79
N LEU A 135 10.28 3.10 -21.51
CA LEU A 135 9.50 3.48 -22.68
C LEU A 135 8.43 4.51 -22.33
N ALA A 136 7.68 4.29 -21.24
CA ALA A 136 6.67 5.21 -20.77
C ALA A 136 7.27 6.59 -20.41
N LEU A 137 8.43 6.63 -19.74
CA LEU A 137 9.15 7.87 -19.45
C LEU A 137 9.59 8.58 -20.74
N ALA A 138 10.17 7.85 -21.68
CA ALA A 138 10.74 8.44 -22.92
C ALA A 138 9.67 8.93 -23.89
N THR A 139 8.56 8.21 -24.01
CA THR A 139 7.55 8.46 -25.06
C THR A 139 6.22 8.98 -24.54
N GLY A 140 5.91 8.76 -23.26
CA GLY A 140 4.58 9.01 -22.69
C GLY A 140 3.54 7.97 -23.10
N GLU A 141 3.97 6.80 -23.61
CA GLU A 141 3.08 5.76 -24.12
C GLU A 141 3.46 4.38 -23.62
N ALA A 142 2.47 3.50 -23.56
CA ALA A 142 2.64 2.06 -23.36
C ALA A 142 1.71 1.27 -24.27
N SER A 143 2.14 0.06 -24.66
CA SER A 143 1.33 -0.85 -25.49
C SER A 143 0.93 -2.07 -24.66
N MET A 144 -0.34 -2.43 -24.71
CA MET A 144 -0.87 -3.58 -23.96
C MET A 144 -2.15 -4.11 -24.61
N PRO A 145 -2.46 -5.41 -24.45
CA PRO A 145 -3.79 -5.91 -24.74
C PRO A 145 -4.78 -5.39 -23.66
N ILE A 146 -6.00 -5.08 -24.06
CA ILE A 146 -7.08 -4.74 -23.12
C ILE A 146 -7.46 -6.01 -22.34
N PRO A 147 -7.33 -6.05 -21.02
CA PRO A 147 -7.77 -7.19 -20.22
C PRO A 147 -9.30 -7.27 -20.12
N GLU A 148 -9.82 -8.45 -19.80
CA GLU A 148 -11.20 -8.56 -19.31
C GLU A 148 -11.34 -7.84 -17.98
N SER A 149 -12.58 -7.51 -17.57
CA SER A 149 -12.87 -6.85 -16.30
C SER A 149 -13.69 -7.74 -15.38
N VAL A 150 -13.45 -7.62 -14.07
CA VAL A 150 -14.27 -8.19 -13.01
C VAL A 150 -14.81 -7.05 -12.17
N LYS A 151 -16.12 -7.05 -11.95
CA LYS A 151 -16.78 -6.07 -11.10
C LYS A 151 -16.79 -6.54 -9.65
N VAL A 152 -16.42 -5.65 -8.74
CA VAL A 152 -16.54 -5.88 -7.29
C VAL A 152 -17.47 -4.84 -6.70
N THR A 153 -18.44 -5.30 -5.91
CA THR A 153 -19.37 -4.44 -5.17
C THR A 153 -19.42 -4.85 -3.71
N PHE A 154 -19.64 -3.87 -2.83
CA PHE A 154 -19.81 -4.10 -1.39
C PHE A 154 -21.27 -3.85 -1.03
N LYS A 155 -21.82 -4.68 -0.18
CA LYS A 155 -23.17 -4.50 0.39
C LYS A 155 -23.12 -4.68 1.91
N GLY A 156 -24.11 -4.08 2.60
CA GLY A 156 -24.16 -4.08 4.06
C GLY A 156 -23.18 -3.09 4.70
N GLU A 157 -22.97 -3.24 5.99
CA GLU A 157 -22.14 -2.35 6.79
C GLU A 157 -21.05 -3.10 7.54
N MET A 158 -19.84 -2.52 7.57
CA MET A 158 -18.72 -3.06 8.33
C MET A 158 -18.94 -2.83 9.83
N LYS A 159 -18.69 -3.86 10.63
CA LYS A 159 -18.77 -3.73 12.11
C LYS A 159 -17.72 -2.74 12.62
N GLY A 160 -18.07 -1.91 13.61
CA GLY A 160 -17.20 -0.86 14.13
C GLY A 160 -15.89 -1.35 14.75
N TYR A 161 -15.82 -2.61 15.14
CA TYR A 161 -14.64 -3.28 15.67
C TYR A 161 -13.81 -4.02 14.60
N MET A 162 -14.16 -3.89 13.31
CA MET A 162 -13.44 -4.53 12.21
C MET A 162 -12.52 -3.52 11.52
N ASP A 163 -11.33 -3.96 11.17
CA ASP A 163 -10.45 -3.26 10.28
C ASP A 163 -10.76 -3.60 8.82
N PHE A 164 -10.55 -2.66 7.90
CA PHE A 164 -10.85 -2.91 6.48
C PHE A 164 -9.98 -4.01 5.86
N ARG A 165 -8.81 -4.26 6.43
CA ARG A 165 -7.96 -5.38 6.00
C ARG A 165 -8.63 -6.74 6.23
N ASP A 166 -9.43 -6.87 7.26
CA ASP A 166 -10.21 -8.10 7.50
C ASP A 166 -11.24 -8.32 6.39
N VAL A 167 -11.84 -7.22 5.89
CA VAL A 167 -12.74 -7.25 4.72
C VAL A 167 -11.99 -7.72 3.47
N VAL A 168 -10.77 -7.25 3.25
CA VAL A 168 -9.93 -7.67 2.11
C VAL A 168 -9.68 -9.18 2.15
N HIS A 169 -9.27 -9.72 3.28
CA HIS A 169 -9.04 -11.16 3.44
C HIS A 169 -10.35 -11.97 3.29
N ALA A 170 -11.45 -11.48 3.88
CA ALA A 170 -12.75 -12.12 3.73
C ALA A 170 -13.22 -12.11 2.27
N THR A 171 -12.99 -11.03 1.53
CA THR A 171 -13.30 -10.95 0.09
C THR A 171 -12.59 -12.05 -0.70
N GLN A 172 -11.31 -12.27 -0.44
CA GLN A 172 -10.56 -13.35 -1.09
C GLN A 172 -11.19 -14.71 -0.79
N SER A 173 -11.51 -14.97 0.48
CA SER A 173 -12.15 -16.22 0.87
C SER A 173 -13.54 -16.40 0.23
N GLN A 174 -14.38 -15.35 0.26
CA GLN A 174 -15.71 -15.38 -0.35
C GLN A 174 -15.65 -15.60 -1.87
N MET A 175 -14.77 -14.87 -2.56
CA MET A 175 -14.57 -15.00 -4.00
C MET A 175 -14.15 -16.42 -4.38
N LEU A 176 -13.11 -16.97 -3.75
CA LEU A 176 -12.65 -18.33 -4.03
C LEU A 176 -13.72 -19.38 -3.76
N LYS A 177 -14.51 -19.24 -2.68
CA LYS A 177 -15.64 -20.13 -2.39
C LYS A 177 -16.74 -20.03 -3.45
N THR A 178 -17.10 -18.79 -3.85
CA THR A 178 -18.17 -18.54 -4.83
C THR A 178 -17.86 -19.13 -6.21
N PHE A 179 -16.59 -19.06 -6.62
CA PHE A 179 -16.15 -19.53 -7.94
C PHE A 179 -15.44 -20.90 -7.88
N GLY A 180 -15.72 -21.72 -6.88
CA GLY A 180 -15.22 -23.11 -6.81
C GLY A 180 -13.69 -23.22 -6.75
N GLY A 181 -13.02 -22.25 -6.16
CA GLY A 181 -11.57 -22.16 -6.05
C GLY A 181 -10.91 -21.40 -7.21
N GLU A 182 -11.66 -20.95 -8.21
CA GLU A 182 -11.12 -20.11 -9.27
C GLU A 182 -10.80 -18.71 -8.77
N ASN A 183 -9.57 -18.23 -9.06
CA ASN A 183 -9.20 -16.86 -8.87
C ASN A 183 -9.63 -16.02 -10.08
N VAL A 184 -10.86 -15.49 -10.05
CA VAL A 184 -11.42 -14.71 -11.15
C VAL A 184 -10.73 -13.38 -11.37
N PHE A 185 -9.85 -12.92 -10.46
CA PHE A 185 -9.09 -11.68 -10.62
C PHE A 185 -7.85 -11.85 -11.50
N GLN A 186 -7.35 -13.08 -11.63
CA GLN A 186 -6.08 -13.33 -12.32
C GLN A 186 -6.09 -12.82 -13.77
N GLY A 187 -5.14 -11.93 -14.09
CA GLY A 187 -4.93 -11.38 -15.42
C GLY A 187 -5.96 -10.34 -15.87
N ARG A 188 -6.91 -9.94 -15.01
CA ARG A 188 -8.03 -9.05 -15.31
C ARG A 188 -7.90 -7.69 -14.65
N ILE A 189 -8.64 -6.71 -15.12
CA ILE A 189 -8.83 -5.43 -14.44
C ILE A 189 -9.95 -5.62 -13.40
N ILE A 190 -9.70 -5.16 -12.19
CA ILE A 190 -10.71 -5.19 -11.13
C ILE A 190 -11.37 -3.82 -11.04
N GLU A 191 -12.63 -3.76 -11.40
CA GLU A 191 -13.47 -2.58 -11.30
C GLU A 191 -14.18 -2.59 -9.95
N VAL A 192 -13.71 -1.74 -9.04
CA VAL A 192 -14.15 -1.69 -7.65
C VAL A 192 -15.20 -0.59 -7.49
N HIS A 193 -16.44 -0.96 -7.24
CA HIS A 193 -17.53 -0.04 -6.93
C HIS A 193 -17.54 0.24 -5.43
N LEU A 194 -17.05 1.40 -5.03
CA LEU A 194 -16.73 1.70 -3.62
C LEU A 194 -17.95 1.77 -2.72
N GLY A 195 -19.12 2.21 -3.23
CA GLY A 195 -20.28 2.43 -2.37
C GLY A 195 -19.96 3.42 -1.25
N THR A 196 -19.97 2.97 0.01
CA THR A 196 -19.69 3.77 1.20
C THR A 196 -18.22 3.77 1.62
N LEU A 197 -17.34 3.07 0.90
CA LEU A 197 -15.90 3.02 1.22
C LEU A 197 -15.23 4.36 0.93
N ASN A 198 -14.26 4.70 1.78
CA ASN A 198 -13.45 5.91 1.63
C ASN A 198 -12.18 5.69 0.79
N ALA A 199 -11.42 6.74 0.56
CA ALA A 199 -10.24 6.74 -0.30
C ALA A 199 -9.12 5.78 0.20
N ASP A 200 -8.89 5.67 1.51
CA ASP A 200 -7.87 4.79 2.08
C ASP A 200 -8.29 3.31 1.96
N GLN A 201 -9.57 3.01 2.22
CA GLN A 201 -10.14 1.67 2.01
C GLN A 201 -10.08 1.26 0.53
N ALA A 202 -10.40 2.19 -0.37
CA ALA A 202 -10.26 2.00 -1.80
C ALA A 202 -8.82 1.62 -2.19
N PHE A 203 -7.84 2.36 -1.69
CA PHE A 203 -6.43 2.07 -1.96
C PHE A 203 -6.01 0.71 -1.36
N THR A 204 -6.39 0.42 -0.11
CA THR A 204 -6.09 -0.87 0.52
C THR A 204 -6.60 -2.04 -0.34
N PHE A 205 -7.82 -1.94 -0.84
CA PHE A 205 -8.41 -2.97 -1.69
C PHE A 205 -7.70 -3.09 -3.03
N THR A 206 -7.48 -1.98 -3.72
CA THR A 206 -6.84 -2.00 -5.05
C THR A 206 -5.40 -2.50 -4.97
N ASP A 207 -4.61 -2.07 -4.00
CA ASP A 207 -3.23 -2.52 -3.80
C ASP A 207 -3.16 -4.04 -3.57
N TRP A 208 -4.06 -4.58 -2.73
CA TRP A 208 -4.15 -6.01 -2.48
C TRP A 208 -4.46 -6.83 -3.74
N THR A 209 -5.18 -6.30 -4.72
CA THR A 209 -5.53 -7.07 -5.94
C THR A 209 -4.29 -7.58 -6.69
N ALA A 210 -3.11 -6.98 -6.47
CA ALA A 210 -1.84 -7.47 -6.99
C ALA A 210 -1.50 -8.89 -6.48
N GLU A 211 -1.85 -9.21 -5.23
CA GLU A 211 -1.66 -10.56 -4.66
C GLU A 211 -2.60 -11.57 -5.29
N MET A 212 -3.75 -11.13 -5.77
CA MET A 212 -4.67 -11.94 -6.55
C MET A 212 -4.30 -12.01 -8.03
N LYS A 213 -3.09 -11.57 -8.40
CA LYS A 213 -2.56 -11.57 -9.78
C LYS A 213 -3.43 -10.78 -10.77
N ALA A 214 -4.19 -9.79 -10.27
CA ALA A 214 -4.91 -8.87 -11.15
C ALA A 214 -3.93 -8.11 -12.05
N LYS A 215 -4.35 -7.80 -13.26
CA LYS A 215 -3.52 -7.02 -14.20
C LYS A 215 -3.50 -5.54 -13.81
N ALA A 216 -4.65 -5.01 -13.41
CA ALA A 216 -4.83 -3.66 -12.92
C ALA A 216 -6.07 -3.58 -12.03
N SER A 217 -6.32 -2.40 -11.46
CA SER A 217 -7.57 -2.07 -10.78
C SER A 217 -7.98 -0.64 -11.08
N ILE A 218 -9.27 -0.36 -10.98
CA ILE A 218 -9.86 0.97 -11.06
C ILE A 218 -10.98 1.09 -10.06
N CYS A 219 -11.13 2.25 -9.43
CA CYS A 219 -12.25 2.53 -8.52
C CYS A 219 -13.33 3.34 -9.21
N ILE A 220 -14.57 2.94 -9.02
CA ILE A 220 -15.75 3.69 -9.33
C ILE A 220 -16.25 4.33 -8.04
N SER A 221 -16.06 5.63 -7.93
CA SER A 221 -16.33 6.42 -6.71
C SER A 221 -17.55 7.29 -6.91
N GLU A 222 -18.25 7.62 -5.82
CA GLU A 222 -19.19 8.72 -5.84
C GLU A 222 -18.44 10.07 -5.96
N ASP A 223 -19.11 11.10 -6.47
CA ASP A 223 -18.50 12.41 -6.71
C ASP A 223 -17.84 12.98 -5.45
N TYR A 224 -18.51 12.87 -4.30
CA TYR A 224 -17.98 13.37 -3.03
C TYR A 224 -16.71 12.61 -2.59
N THR A 225 -16.66 11.28 -2.76
CA THR A 225 -15.49 10.45 -2.41
C THR A 225 -14.29 10.80 -3.30
N LEU A 226 -14.53 11.06 -4.58
CA LEU A 226 -13.47 11.49 -5.49
C LEU A 226 -12.94 12.87 -5.13
N ILE A 227 -13.82 13.85 -4.89
CA ILE A 227 -13.43 15.21 -4.45
C ILE A 227 -12.53 15.12 -3.22
N GLU A 228 -12.94 14.34 -2.25
CA GLU A 228 -12.18 14.11 -1.04
C GLU A 228 -10.79 13.55 -1.32
N SER A 229 -10.73 12.50 -2.08
CA SER A 229 -9.46 11.87 -2.45
C SER A 229 -8.52 12.86 -3.18
N LEU A 230 -9.08 13.76 -3.98
CA LEU A 230 -8.34 14.82 -4.66
C LEU A 230 -7.86 15.91 -3.68
N GLU A 231 -8.70 16.33 -2.73
CA GLU A 231 -8.29 17.31 -1.71
C GLU A 231 -7.19 16.74 -0.78
N MET A 232 -7.29 15.47 -0.40
CA MET A 232 -6.21 14.81 0.35
C MET A 232 -4.90 14.79 -0.46
N ALA A 233 -4.97 14.43 -1.74
CA ALA A 233 -3.82 14.42 -2.64
C ALA A 233 -3.19 15.82 -2.74
N LYS A 234 -3.97 16.88 -2.92
CA LYS A 234 -3.49 18.27 -2.94
C LYS A 234 -2.76 18.65 -1.65
N GLY A 235 -3.34 18.31 -0.50
CA GLY A 235 -2.70 18.57 0.80
C GLY A 235 -1.32 17.92 0.90
N ARG A 236 -1.19 16.64 0.52
CA ARG A 236 0.07 15.90 0.53
C ARG A 236 1.06 16.41 -0.52
N ILE A 237 0.59 16.74 -1.72
CA ILE A 237 1.42 17.38 -2.75
C ILE A 237 1.95 18.74 -2.25
N GLN A 238 1.14 19.52 -1.53
CA GLN A 238 1.62 20.78 -0.95
C GLN A 238 2.73 20.55 0.07
N ILE A 239 2.61 19.56 0.94
CA ILE A 239 3.68 19.15 1.87
C ILE A 239 4.97 18.79 1.09
N MET A 240 4.85 18.06 -0.02
CA MET A 240 5.99 17.73 -0.88
C MET A 240 6.65 19.00 -1.47
N ILE A 241 5.85 19.96 -1.91
CA ILE A 241 6.36 21.25 -2.42
C ILE A 241 7.11 22.00 -1.33
N ASP A 242 6.54 22.12 -0.15
CA ASP A 242 7.12 22.82 0.99
C ASP A 242 8.46 22.20 1.44
N LYS A 243 8.62 20.90 1.19
CA LYS A 243 9.86 20.14 1.45
C LYS A 243 10.85 20.19 0.28
N GLY A 244 10.53 20.86 -0.80
CA GLY A 244 11.43 20.98 -1.96
C GLY A 244 11.62 19.68 -2.75
N MET A 245 10.60 18.80 -2.76
CA MET A 245 10.66 17.50 -3.46
C MET A 245 10.42 17.62 -4.97
N ASP A 246 10.09 18.81 -5.45
CA ASP A 246 9.83 19.09 -6.87
C ASP A 246 11.11 19.61 -7.54
N ASN A 247 11.84 18.73 -8.17
CA ASN A 247 13.09 19.05 -8.86
C ASN A 247 12.84 19.78 -10.20
N LYS A 248 13.24 21.04 -10.30
CA LYS A 248 13.40 21.84 -11.54
C LYS A 248 12.14 22.18 -12.35
N ASN A 249 11.07 21.38 -12.33
CA ASN A 249 10.01 21.46 -13.35
C ASN A 249 8.66 21.95 -12.87
N GLN A 250 8.48 22.26 -11.59
CA GLN A 250 7.18 22.66 -10.99
C GLN A 250 6.04 21.65 -11.27
N VAL A 251 6.41 20.38 -11.41
CA VAL A 251 5.49 19.27 -11.72
C VAL A 251 4.41 19.17 -10.65
N LEU A 252 4.79 19.24 -9.37
CA LEU A 252 3.85 19.14 -8.26
C LEU A 252 2.80 20.27 -8.27
N LYS A 253 3.20 21.50 -8.63
CA LYS A 253 2.24 22.62 -8.80
C LYS A 253 1.30 22.39 -9.96
N GLY A 254 1.78 21.80 -11.05
CA GLY A 254 0.96 21.39 -12.18
C GLY A 254 -0.09 20.36 -11.77
N LEU A 255 0.28 19.38 -10.94
CA LEU A 255 -0.65 18.36 -10.42
C LEU A 255 -1.74 18.99 -9.53
N ILE A 256 -1.41 19.95 -8.68
CA ILE A 256 -2.42 20.71 -7.91
C ILE A 256 -3.41 21.40 -8.85
N ALA A 257 -2.93 22.06 -9.91
CA ALA A 257 -3.81 22.74 -10.87
C ALA A 257 -4.72 21.75 -11.62
N ILE A 258 -4.24 20.54 -11.94
CA ILE A 258 -5.06 19.46 -12.53
C ILE A 258 -6.15 19.03 -11.54
N ALA A 259 -5.80 18.83 -10.26
CA ALA A 259 -6.75 18.47 -9.22
C ALA A 259 -7.82 19.55 -9.02
N ASP A 260 -7.42 20.83 -8.93
CA ASP A 260 -8.35 21.95 -8.77
C ASP A 260 -9.36 22.02 -9.91
N LYS A 261 -8.86 21.89 -11.15
CA LYS A 261 -9.73 21.84 -12.34
C LYS A 261 -10.69 20.66 -12.25
N ARG A 262 -10.20 19.47 -11.88
CA ARG A 262 -11.04 18.27 -11.79
C ARG A 262 -12.13 18.39 -10.74
N ILE A 263 -11.79 18.92 -9.57
CA ILE A 263 -12.77 19.21 -8.50
C ILE A 263 -13.85 20.18 -8.99
N ALA A 264 -13.45 21.25 -9.68
CA ALA A 264 -14.39 22.22 -10.24
C ALA A 264 -15.33 21.60 -11.27
N GLU A 265 -14.83 20.72 -12.16
CA GLU A 265 -15.64 19.98 -13.15
C GLU A 265 -16.70 19.08 -12.48
N ILE A 266 -16.34 18.44 -11.36
CA ILE A 266 -17.27 17.59 -10.59
C ILE A 266 -18.33 18.47 -9.91
N ILE A 267 -17.92 19.52 -9.19
CA ILE A 267 -18.83 20.40 -8.45
C ILE A 267 -19.83 21.10 -9.39
N SER A 268 -19.38 21.52 -10.56
CA SER A 268 -20.25 22.15 -11.57
C SER A 268 -21.19 21.16 -12.26
N GLY A 269 -20.98 19.85 -12.11
CA GLY A 269 -21.71 18.82 -12.85
C GLY A 269 -21.33 18.73 -14.34
N GLU A 270 -20.33 19.47 -14.78
CA GLU A 270 -19.83 19.44 -16.17
C GLU A 270 -19.29 18.05 -16.52
N LYS A 271 -18.56 17.45 -15.57
CA LYS A 271 -17.95 16.12 -15.76
C LYS A 271 -17.97 15.36 -14.42
N PRO A 272 -19.02 14.59 -14.14
CA PRO A 272 -19.11 13.80 -12.91
C PRO A 272 -17.97 12.75 -12.83
N ALA A 273 -17.79 12.13 -11.67
CA ALA A 273 -16.86 11.05 -11.50
C ALA A 273 -17.13 9.90 -12.50
N LEU A 274 -16.08 9.12 -12.80
CA LEU A 274 -16.14 8.01 -13.74
C LEU A 274 -17.29 7.05 -13.40
N ARG A 275 -18.04 6.67 -14.41
CA ARG A 275 -19.11 5.66 -14.33
C ARG A 275 -18.90 4.60 -15.40
N PRO A 276 -19.26 3.34 -15.15
CA PRO A 276 -19.24 2.30 -16.16
C PRO A 276 -20.29 2.57 -17.24
N ASP A 277 -20.05 2.06 -18.41
CA ASP A 277 -21.04 2.07 -19.47
C ASP A 277 -22.30 1.29 -19.05
N ALA A 278 -23.47 1.73 -19.48
CA ALA A 278 -24.75 1.09 -19.10
C ALA A 278 -24.85 -0.39 -19.52
N ASN A 279 -24.08 -0.80 -20.51
CA ASN A 279 -24.00 -2.16 -21.07
C ASN A 279 -22.62 -2.80 -20.88
N ALA A 280 -21.86 -2.33 -19.89
CA ALA A 280 -20.56 -2.93 -19.56
C ALA A 280 -20.70 -4.42 -19.31
N LYS A 281 -19.76 -5.18 -19.85
CA LYS A 281 -19.72 -6.65 -19.69
C LYS A 281 -18.53 -7.02 -18.83
N TYR A 282 -18.80 -7.87 -17.86
CA TYR A 282 -17.79 -8.36 -16.94
C TYR A 282 -17.58 -9.87 -17.13
N TYR A 283 -16.36 -10.33 -16.92
CA TYR A 283 -16.05 -11.76 -16.85
C TYR A 283 -16.75 -12.41 -15.66
N ALA A 284 -16.74 -11.70 -14.51
CA ALA A 284 -17.41 -12.11 -13.29
C ALA A 284 -17.86 -10.88 -12.49
N GLU A 285 -18.84 -11.06 -11.63
CA GLU A 285 -19.25 -10.08 -10.61
C GLU A 285 -19.06 -10.70 -9.23
N VAL A 286 -18.31 -10.02 -8.37
CA VAL A 286 -18.02 -10.40 -6.98
C VAL A 286 -18.77 -9.46 -6.06
N VAL A 287 -19.69 -9.98 -5.28
CA VAL A 287 -20.42 -9.22 -4.26
C VAL A 287 -19.84 -9.55 -2.90
N VAL A 288 -19.25 -8.57 -2.22
CA VAL A 288 -18.72 -8.70 -0.86
C VAL A 288 -19.81 -8.30 0.12
N ASP A 289 -20.24 -9.26 0.93
CA ASP A 289 -21.22 -9.02 1.97
C ASP A 289 -20.51 -8.67 3.28
N LEU A 290 -20.59 -7.38 3.67
CA LEU A 290 -19.93 -6.86 4.87
C LEU A 290 -20.64 -7.33 6.16
N ASP A 291 -21.95 -7.58 6.10
CA ASP A 291 -22.72 -7.97 7.28
C ASP A 291 -22.34 -9.36 7.83
N VAL A 292 -21.86 -10.23 6.94
CA VAL A 292 -21.46 -11.60 7.32
C VAL A 292 -20.00 -11.70 7.80
N ILE A 293 -19.24 -10.62 7.73
CA ILE A 293 -17.87 -10.56 8.25
C ILE A 293 -17.96 -10.21 9.74
N ALA A 294 -17.91 -11.24 10.59
CA ALA A 294 -18.20 -11.11 12.01
C ALA A 294 -16.96 -11.04 12.91
N GLU A 295 -15.78 -11.36 12.40
CA GLU A 295 -14.54 -11.40 13.17
C GLU A 295 -13.33 -11.16 12.26
N PRO A 296 -12.18 -10.73 12.85
CA PRO A 296 -10.94 -10.54 12.11
C PRO A 296 -10.49 -11.79 11.37
N MET A 297 -9.79 -11.57 10.27
CA MET A 297 -9.29 -12.63 9.40
C MET A 297 -7.77 -12.67 9.40
N ILE A 298 -7.22 -13.87 9.47
CA ILE A 298 -5.79 -14.11 9.36
C ILE A 298 -5.54 -14.91 8.08
N ALA A 299 -4.67 -14.39 7.22
CA ALA A 299 -4.21 -15.12 6.05
C ALA A 299 -2.85 -15.76 6.34
N ASP A 300 -2.82 -17.09 6.18
CA ASP A 300 -1.59 -17.85 6.09
C ASP A 300 -1.29 -18.05 4.60
N PRO A 301 -0.31 -17.37 4.01
CA PRO A 301 -0.04 -17.47 2.58
C PRO A 301 0.50 -18.84 2.12
N ASP A 302 0.37 -19.87 2.92
CA ASP A 302 0.82 -21.26 2.77
C ASP A 302 2.04 -21.42 1.86
N VAL A 303 3.08 -21.01 2.39
CA VAL A 303 4.40 -21.01 1.79
C VAL A 303 5.00 -22.40 1.62
N ASN A 304 4.41 -23.41 2.21
CA ASN A 304 4.85 -24.79 2.11
C ASN A 304 4.33 -25.47 0.83
N ASN A 305 3.40 -24.85 0.12
CA ASN A 305 2.92 -25.41 -1.13
C ASN A 305 3.90 -25.08 -2.26
N ALA A 306 4.55 -26.10 -2.82
CA ALA A 306 5.44 -25.97 -3.97
C ALA A 306 4.71 -25.39 -5.20
N ASP A 307 3.39 -25.62 -5.29
CA ASP A 307 2.53 -25.03 -6.31
C ASP A 307 2.15 -23.61 -5.91
N VAL A 308 2.78 -22.64 -6.54
CA VAL A 308 2.53 -21.20 -6.30
C VAL A 308 1.06 -20.82 -6.50
N SER A 309 0.30 -21.57 -7.34
CA SER A 309 -1.12 -21.32 -7.58
C SER A 309 -2.01 -21.63 -6.38
N LYS A 310 -1.52 -22.46 -5.47
CA LYS A 310 -2.23 -22.89 -4.26
C LYS A 310 -1.87 -22.08 -3.01
N ARG A 311 -0.99 -21.11 -3.11
CA ARG A 311 -0.51 -20.33 -1.96
C ARG A 311 -1.53 -19.40 -1.36
N TYR A 312 -2.58 -19.06 -2.03
CA TYR A 312 -3.69 -18.27 -1.52
C TYR A 312 -4.98 -18.99 -1.87
N THR A 313 -5.29 -20.03 -1.12
CA THR A 313 -6.57 -20.74 -1.22
C THR A 313 -7.52 -20.24 -0.14
N HIS A 314 -8.81 -20.52 -0.27
CA HIS A 314 -9.79 -20.19 0.78
C HIS A 314 -9.47 -20.89 2.12
N ASP A 315 -8.71 -21.99 2.10
CA ASP A 315 -8.31 -22.76 3.29
C ASP A 315 -7.13 -22.11 4.04
N THR A 316 -6.43 -21.15 3.44
CA THR A 316 -5.34 -20.41 4.07
C THR A 316 -5.79 -19.08 4.69
N ILE A 317 -7.06 -18.72 4.54
CA ILE A 317 -7.65 -17.52 5.14
C ILE A 317 -8.68 -17.97 6.15
N ARG A 318 -8.41 -17.72 7.42
CA ARG A 318 -9.18 -18.24 8.54
C ARG A 318 -9.61 -17.13 9.48
N PRO A 319 -10.79 -17.26 10.09
CA PRO A 319 -11.22 -16.35 11.14
C PRO A 319 -10.30 -16.43 12.35
N LEU A 320 -10.22 -15.36 13.13
CA LEU A 320 -9.39 -15.27 14.33
C LEU A 320 -9.72 -16.40 15.33
N SER A 321 -10.98 -16.74 15.47
CA SER A 321 -11.49 -17.84 16.34
C SER A 321 -10.85 -19.20 16.02
N PHE A 322 -10.43 -19.44 14.78
CA PHE A 322 -9.74 -20.68 14.39
C PHE A 322 -8.44 -20.89 15.16
N TYR A 323 -7.73 -19.80 15.49
CA TYR A 323 -6.46 -19.88 16.20
C TYR A 323 -6.62 -19.99 17.73
N GLY A 324 -7.82 -19.73 18.26
CA GLY A 324 -8.19 -19.96 19.66
C GLY A 324 -7.27 -19.35 20.71
N GLY A 325 -6.52 -18.31 20.36
CA GLY A 325 -5.58 -17.67 21.27
C GLY A 325 -4.31 -18.47 21.58
N VAL A 326 -3.94 -19.46 20.78
CA VAL A 326 -2.80 -20.34 21.10
C VAL A 326 -1.62 -20.24 20.14
N LYS A 327 -1.79 -19.63 18.97
CA LYS A 327 -0.71 -19.51 17.99
C LYS A 327 0.34 -18.50 18.48
N LYS A 328 1.55 -18.98 18.74
CA LYS A 328 2.67 -18.12 19.16
C LYS A 328 2.98 -17.07 18.10
N VAL A 329 3.36 -15.88 18.54
CA VAL A 329 3.85 -14.78 17.71
C VAL A 329 5.18 -14.31 18.28
N ASP A 330 6.23 -14.37 17.47
CA ASP A 330 7.59 -14.02 17.85
C ASP A 330 7.98 -12.60 17.41
N LEU A 331 7.33 -12.06 16.39
CA LEU A 331 7.55 -10.71 15.87
C LEU A 331 6.27 -10.16 15.22
N GLY A 332 5.92 -8.93 15.57
CA GLY A 332 4.89 -8.16 14.88
C GLY A 332 5.46 -7.12 13.93
N PHE A 333 4.79 -6.89 12.80
CA PHE A 333 5.14 -5.82 11.87
C PHE A 333 3.91 -5.05 11.40
N ILE A 334 3.95 -3.73 11.57
CA ILE A 334 2.97 -2.81 11.00
C ILE A 334 3.69 -1.92 9.99
N GLY A 335 3.34 -2.07 8.72
CA GLY A 335 3.98 -1.37 7.62
C GLY A 335 3.53 -1.95 6.28
N SER A 336 4.12 -1.48 5.21
CA SER A 336 3.83 -1.85 3.81
C SER A 336 2.97 -0.83 3.08
N CYS A 337 2.70 -1.11 1.80
CA CYS A 337 1.89 -0.25 0.94
C CYS A 337 0.42 -0.15 1.39
N MET A 338 -0.15 -1.18 2.00
CA MET A 338 -1.56 -1.17 2.45
C MET A 338 -1.80 -0.43 3.76
N VAL A 339 -0.75 -0.02 4.48
CA VAL A 339 -0.88 0.73 5.74
C VAL A 339 -1.15 2.21 5.46
N HIS A 340 -1.99 2.83 6.27
CA HIS A 340 -2.39 4.23 6.16
C HIS A 340 -2.16 4.99 7.47
N LYS A 341 -2.44 6.29 7.46
CA LYS A 341 -2.46 7.11 8.67
C LYS A 341 -3.42 6.51 9.72
N GLY A 342 -4.58 6.01 9.27
CA GLY A 342 -5.56 5.36 10.15
C GLY A 342 -5.00 4.19 10.94
N ASP A 343 -4.17 3.33 10.33
CA ASP A 343 -3.51 2.22 11.01
C ASP A 343 -2.58 2.70 12.15
N MET A 344 -1.82 3.78 11.89
CA MET A 344 -0.96 4.37 12.91
C MET A 344 -1.77 4.95 14.08
N LYS A 345 -2.91 5.57 13.79
CA LYS A 345 -3.85 6.07 14.80
C LYS A 345 -4.47 4.92 15.60
N ILE A 346 -4.89 3.85 14.94
CA ILE A 346 -5.38 2.64 15.60
C ILE A 346 -4.33 2.13 16.59
N LEU A 347 -3.08 1.99 16.16
CA LEU A 347 -1.98 1.57 17.02
C LEU A 347 -1.84 2.50 18.25
N ALA A 348 -1.76 3.83 18.02
CA ALA A 348 -1.59 4.81 19.09
C ALA A 348 -2.75 4.73 20.12
N HIS A 349 -3.98 4.67 19.64
CA HIS A 349 -5.16 4.61 20.52
C HIS A 349 -5.28 3.27 21.26
N MET A 350 -4.94 2.14 20.61
CA MET A 350 -4.89 0.85 21.31
C MET A 350 -3.87 0.83 22.44
N LEU A 351 -2.64 1.33 22.19
CA LEU A 351 -1.61 1.39 23.23
C LEU A 351 -2.06 2.27 24.39
N LYS A 352 -2.69 3.41 24.10
CA LYS A 352 -3.26 4.29 25.13
C LYS A 352 -4.36 3.61 25.94
N ASN A 353 -5.30 2.93 25.29
CA ASN A 353 -6.37 2.22 25.97
C ASN A 353 -5.84 1.12 26.88
N ILE A 354 -4.87 0.34 26.42
CA ILE A 354 -4.26 -0.73 27.22
C ILE A 354 -3.51 -0.14 28.43
N ASP A 355 -2.79 0.98 28.25
CA ASP A 355 -2.12 1.69 29.34
C ASP A 355 -3.13 2.20 30.40
N GLU A 356 -4.27 2.74 29.95
CA GLU A 356 -5.34 3.23 30.83
C GLU A 356 -6.05 2.08 31.59
N GLN A 357 -6.18 0.91 30.98
CA GLN A 357 -6.85 -0.26 31.59
C GLN A 357 -5.92 -1.06 32.52
N GLU A 358 -4.67 -1.29 32.08
CA GLU A 358 -3.73 -2.18 32.76
C GLU A 358 -2.63 -1.42 33.54
N GLY A 359 -2.53 -0.09 33.38
CA GLY A 359 -1.52 0.78 34.00
C GLY A 359 -0.14 0.68 33.36
N LYS A 360 0.03 -0.12 32.32
CA LYS A 360 1.26 -0.28 31.54
C LYS A 360 1.01 -0.97 30.22
N VAL A 361 1.92 -0.77 29.26
CA VAL A 361 1.99 -1.55 28.03
C VAL A 361 3.26 -2.40 28.08
N GLU A 362 3.10 -3.73 28.05
CA GLU A 362 4.22 -4.68 27.99
C GLU A 362 4.13 -5.51 26.71
N PHE A 363 5.19 -5.48 25.91
CA PHE A 363 5.31 -6.32 24.75
C PHE A 363 5.93 -7.67 25.13
N LYS A 364 5.28 -8.79 24.79
CA LYS A 364 5.83 -10.14 24.91
C LYS A 364 6.53 -10.63 23.63
N ALA A 365 6.33 -9.88 22.53
CA ALA A 365 7.08 -10.01 21.30
C ALA A 365 7.38 -8.60 20.76
N PRO A 366 8.50 -8.38 20.05
CA PRO A 366 8.81 -7.09 19.47
C PRO A 366 7.76 -6.68 18.43
N LEU A 367 7.45 -5.38 18.37
CA LEU A 367 6.60 -4.77 17.36
C LEU A 367 7.41 -3.77 16.55
N VAL A 368 7.62 -4.05 15.27
CA VAL A 368 8.28 -3.16 14.31
C VAL A 368 7.22 -2.38 13.54
N VAL A 369 7.31 -1.06 13.55
CA VAL A 369 6.38 -0.16 12.89
C VAL A 369 7.12 0.72 11.91
N ALA A 370 6.78 0.60 10.63
CA ALA A 370 7.32 1.43 9.55
C ALA A 370 6.17 2.18 8.87
N PRO A 371 5.98 3.47 9.16
CA PRO A 371 5.02 4.29 8.45
C PRO A 371 5.26 4.25 6.94
N PRO A 372 4.24 4.34 6.09
CA PRO A 372 4.47 4.23 4.65
C PRO A 372 5.18 5.44 4.05
N THR A 373 4.97 6.65 4.60
CA THR A 373 5.59 7.88 4.10
C THR A 373 5.91 8.86 5.23
N TYR A 374 6.88 9.73 4.99
CA TYR A 374 7.17 10.86 5.89
C TYR A 374 6.01 11.86 6.00
N ASN A 375 5.21 12.02 4.95
CA ASN A 375 4.02 12.87 5.02
C ASN A 375 3.05 12.37 6.08
N ILE A 376 2.84 11.06 6.17
CA ILE A 376 2.01 10.46 7.22
C ILE A 376 2.62 10.70 8.61
N VAL A 377 3.93 10.59 8.77
CA VAL A 377 4.60 10.91 10.05
C VAL A 377 4.37 12.37 10.44
N ASP A 378 4.49 13.30 9.48
CA ASP A 378 4.25 14.73 9.75
C ASP A 378 2.77 15.02 10.09
N GLU A 379 1.84 14.37 9.40
CA GLU A 379 0.41 14.46 9.73
C GLU A 379 0.14 13.94 11.16
N LEU A 380 0.72 12.80 11.54
CA LEU A 380 0.59 12.24 12.89
C LEU A 380 1.21 13.15 13.96
N LYS A 381 2.36 13.78 13.68
CA LYS A 381 2.97 14.79 14.57
C LYS A 381 2.06 16.00 14.74
N ALA A 382 1.50 16.50 13.65
CA ALA A 382 0.57 17.63 13.72
C ALA A 382 -0.72 17.33 14.51
N GLU A 383 -1.13 16.07 14.57
CA GLU A 383 -2.34 15.60 15.26
C GLU A 383 -2.05 15.10 16.71
N GLY A 384 -0.77 14.96 17.10
CA GLY A 384 -0.36 14.48 18.43
C GLY A 384 -0.33 12.95 18.58
N ASP A 385 -0.62 12.20 17.53
CA ASP A 385 -0.61 10.73 17.58
C ASP A 385 0.82 10.16 17.56
N TRP A 386 1.77 10.86 16.93
CA TRP A 386 3.17 10.44 16.90
C TRP A 386 3.81 10.46 18.29
N GLU A 387 3.53 11.47 19.09
CA GLU A 387 3.98 11.59 20.49
C GLU A 387 3.44 10.45 21.35
N ILE A 388 2.21 9.98 21.08
CA ILE A 388 1.67 8.80 21.76
C ILE A 388 2.51 7.56 21.40
N LEU A 389 2.83 7.36 20.13
CA LEU A 389 3.67 6.24 19.68
C LEU A 389 5.07 6.32 20.29
N GLN A 390 5.68 7.51 20.34
CA GLN A 390 6.99 7.73 20.97
C GLN A 390 6.99 7.37 22.45
N LYS A 391 5.91 7.69 23.19
CA LYS A 391 5.77 7.37 24.62
C LYS A 391 5.97 5.87 24.90
N TYR A 392 5.49 5.00 24.01
CA TYR A 392 5.55 3.54 24.17
C TYR A 392 6.70 2.89 23.38
N SER A 393 7.46 3.67 22.64
CA SER A 393 8.58 3.17 21.85
C SER A 393 9.86 3.06 22.66
N GLY A 394 10.56 1.94 22.51
CA GLY A 394 11.95 1.78 22.98
C GLY A 394 13.00 2.17 21.95
N PHE A 395 12.57 2.42 20.70
CA PHE A 395 13.46 2.81 19.60
C PHE A 395 12.71 3.69 18.59
N GLU A 396 13.36 4.78 18.18
CA GLU A 396 12.93 5.62 17.07
C GLU A 396 14.08 5.79 16.06
N PHE A 397 13.75 5.82 14.79
CA PHE A 397 14.75 6.04 13.73
C PHE A 397 15.36 7.46 13.77
N ASP A 398 16.61 7.57 13.35
CA ASP A 398 17.27 8.84 13.07
C ASP A 398 17.61 8.91 11.57
N ASP A 399 17.05 9.89 10.88
CA ASP A 399 17.29 10.11 9.45
C ASP A 399 18.76 10.39 9.09
N ASN A 400 19.54 10.88 10.05
CA ASN A 400 20.96 11.18 9.84
C ASN A 400 21.85 9.94 9.96
N VAL A 401 21.30 8.82 10.46
CA VAL A 401 22.07 7.60 10.73
C VAL A 401 21.54 6.46 9.86
N PRO A 402 22.20 6.12 8.74
CA PRO A 402 21.82 4.97 7.94
C PRO A 402 22.10 3.66 8.70
N LYS A 403 21.25 2.65 8.53
CA LYS A 403 21.52 1.30 9.04
C LYS A 403 22.69 0.68 8.27
N ALA A 404 23.66 0.14 8.98
CA ALA A 404 24.79 -0.57 8.34
C ALA A 404 24.34 -1.93 7.75
N ALA A 405 23.35 -2.58 8.37
CA ALA A 405 22.75 -3.83 7.93
C ALA A 405 21.31 -3.95 8.43
N ALA A 406 20.56 -4.90 7.88
CA ALA A 406 19.23 -5.24 8.38
C ALA A 406 19.32 -5.75 9.84
N ARG A 407 18.37 -5.30 10.68
CA ARG A 407 18.25 -5.81 12.05
C ARG A 407 17.68 -7.22 12.02
N THR A 408 18.21 -8.10 12.82
CA THR A 408 17.83 -9.52 12.92
C THR A 408 17.60 -9.99 14.34
N SER A 409 17.80 -9.12 15.33
CA SER A 409 17.50 -9.39 16.75
C SER A 409 16.80 -8.20 17.37
N TYR A 410 15.87 -8.50 18.26
CA TYR A 410 14.96 -7.52 18.83
C TYR A 410 14.75 -7.80 20.32
N GLU A 411 14.59 -6.74 21.09
CA GLU A 411 14.01 -6.79 22.43
C GLU A 411 12.50 -6.66 22.34
N ASN A 412 11.78 -7.10 23.39
CA ASN A 412 10.32 -7.04 23.44
C ASN A 412 9.86 -5.60 23.71
N MET A 413 9.84 -4.78 22.65
CA MET A 413 9.42 -3.39 22.68
C MET A 413 8.87 -2.94 21.32
N LEU A 414 8.34 -1.75 21.27
CA LEU A 414 7.95 -1.06 20.03
C LEU A 414 9.18 -0.40 19.40
N TYR A 415 9.38 -0.66 18.12
CA TYR A 415 10.36 -0.03 17.24
C TYR A 415 9.66 0.88 16.25
N LEU A 416 9.88 2.18 16.32
CA LEU A 416 9.46 3.13 15.28
C LEU A 416 10.58 3.22 14.25
N GLU A 417 10.35 2.60 13.11
CA GLU A 417 11.31 2.53 12.01
C GLU A 417 11.05 3.59 10.95
N ARG A 418 12.07 3.89 10.17
CA ARG A 418 12.03 4.82 9.05
C ARG A 418 10.90 4.44 8.09
N PRO A 419 10.13 5.42 7.56
CA PRO A 419 9.15 5.15 6.52
C PRO A 419 9.71 4.33 5.37
N GLY A 420 8.90 3.42 4.82
CA GLY A 420 9.32 2.56 3.71
C GLY A 420 8.75 1.15 3.76
N CYS A 421 9.19 0.29 2.84
CA CYS A 421 8.73 -1.10 2.76
C CYS A 421 9.27 -1.99 3.87
N ASN A 422 10.43 -1.66 4.43
CA ASN A 422 11.02 -2.26 5.62
C ASN A 422 10.98 -3.81 5.64
N LEU A 423 10.42 -4.42 6.71
CA LEU A 423 10.32 -5.87 6.85
C LEU A 423 9.51 -6.52 5.72
N CYS A 424 8.53 -5.84 5.14
CA CYS A 424 7.77 -6.38 4.00
C CYS A 424 8.67 -6.87 2.85
N MET A 425 9.82 -6.21 2.64
CA MET A 425 10.84 -6.63 1.66
C MET A 425 11.90 -7.56 2.24
N GLY A 426 12.01 -7.65 3.57
CA GLY A 426 13.04 -8.43 4.25
C GLY A 426 14.47 -7.92 4.04
N ASN A 427 14.63 -6.65 3.63
CA ASN A 427 15.93 -6.04 3.33
C ASN A 427 16.46 -5.15 4.44
N GLN A 428 15.57 -4.56 5.23
CA GLN A 428 15.88 -3.57 6.26
C GLN A 428 15.72 -4.15 7.66
N GLU A 429 14.76 -5.04 7.80
CA GLU A 429 14.45 -5.83 8.98
C GLU A 429 14.22 -7.28 8.59
N LYS A 430 14.55 -8.20 9.47
CA LYS A 430 14.29 -9.65 9.33
C LYS A 430 13.93 -10.23 10.69
N ALA A 431 13.07 -11.23 10.71
CA ALA A 431 12.84 -12.05 11.89
C ALA A 431 13.99 -13.06 12.10
N ALA A 432 14.13 -13.56 13.31
CA ALA A 432 15.04 -14.66 13.58
C ALA A 432 14.54 -15.95 12.92
N LYS A 433 15.49 -16.86 12.63
CA LYS A 433 15.14 -18.13 11.97
C LYS A 433 14.16 -18.94 12.82
N GLY A 434 13.13 -19.44 12.16
CA GLY A 434 12.08 -20.23 12.79
C GLY A 434 11.03 -19.43 13.57
N ASP A 435 11.05 -18.11 13.51
CA ASP A 435 10.04 -17.27 14.14
C ASP A 435 8.68 -17.37 13.43
N THR A 436 7.63 -17.04 14.16
CA THR A 436 6.30 -16.74 13.62
C THR A 436 6.10 -15.24 13.58
N VAL A 437 5.98 -14.69 12.37
CA VAL A 437 5.78 -13.25 12.13
C VAL A 437 4.30 -12.99 11.88
N MET A 438 3.71 -12.03 12.61
CA MET A 438 2.37 -11.50 12.34
C MET A 438 2.49 -10.11 11.73
N ALA A 439 1.92 -9.85 10.56
CA ALA A 439 2.19 -8.61 9.85
C ALA A 439 0.99 -8.04 9.10
N THR A 440 0.99 -6.72 8.94
CA THR A 440 0.09 -6.00 8.03
C THR A 440 0.64 -5.95 6.59
N SER A 441 1.71 -6.65 6.28
CA SER A 441 2.26 -6.69 4.93
C SER A 441 1.26 -7.16 3.90
N THR A 442 1.40 -6.69 2.68
CA THR A 442 0.57 -7.14 1.56
C THR A 442 0.97 -8.56 1.15
N ARG A 443 2.26 -8.84 1.16
CA ARG A 443 2.84 -10.14 0.78
C ARG A 443 3.93 -10.57 1.74
N LEU A 444 3.77 -11.73 2.34
CA LEU A 444 4.85 -12.44 3.02
C LEU A 444 4.83 -13.90 2.56
N PHE A 445 5.95 -14.41 2.09
CA PHE A 445 6.11 -15.82 1.75
C PHE A 445 7.35 -16.38 2.43
N GLN A 446 7.41 -17.68 2.57
CA GLN A 446 8.50 -18.37 3.25
C GLN A 446 9.88 -17.93 2.73
N GLY A 447 10.82 -17.71 3.64
CA GLY A 447 12.16 -17.27 3.32
C GLY A 447 12.29 -15.77 2.99
N ARG A 448 11.19 -15.02 2.89
CA ARG A 448 11.27 -13.57 2.60
C ARG A 448 11.71 -12.78 3.81
N VAL A 449 11.02 -12.93 4.93
CA VAL A 449 11.28 -12.19 6.17
C VAL A 449 11.76 -13.07 7.31
N VAL A 450 11.49 -14.37 7.22
CA VAL A 450 11.88 -15.39 8.19
C VAL A 450 12.35 -16.64 7.46
N GLU A 451 13.50 -17.16 7.87
CA GLU A 451 14.06 -18.40 7.34
C GLU A 451 13.74 -19.57 8.28
N ASP A 452 13.73 -20.78 7.74
CA ASP A 452 13.66 -22.00 8.54
C ASP A 452 14.94 -22.20 9.36
N THR A 453 14.84 -22.89 10.47
CA THR A 453 15.97 -23.45 11.21
C THR A 453 15.81 -24.95 11.34
N GLU A 454 16.85 -25.65 11.81
CA GLU A 454 16.79 -27.09 12.04
C GLU A 454 15.66 -27.42 13.03
N GLY A 455 14.69 -28.18 12.56
CA GLY A 455 13.53 -28.63 13.35
C GLY A 455 12.39 -27.61 13.52
N LYS A 456 12.51 -26.36 13.03
CA LYS A 456 11.44 -25.36 13.10
C LYS A 456 11.32 -24.55 11.82
N LYS A 457 10.12 -24.51 11.25
CA LYS A 457 9.79 -23.66 10.09
C LYS A 457 9.55 -22.24 10.55
N GLY A 458 10.02 -21.27 9.76
CA GLY A 458 9.62 -19.89 9.87
C GLY A 458 8.21 -19.71 9.27
N GLU A 459 7.36 -18.94 9.93
CA GLU A 459 5.98 -18.72 9.50
C GLU A 459 5.69 -17.23 9.37
N SER A 460 4.84 -16.89 8.41
CA SER A 460 4.38 -15.52 8.20
C SER A 460 2.86 -15.51 8.10
N LEU A 461 2.22 -14.74 8.97
CA LEU A 461 0.78 -14.58 9.02
C LEU A 461 0.43 -13.12 8.69
N LEU A 462 -0.58 -12.92 7.85
CA LEU A 462 -1.07 -11.60 7.47
C LEU A 462 -2.37 -11.30 8.21
N SER A 463 -2.44 -10.13 8.85
CA SER A 463 -3.64 -9.71 9.57
C SER A 463 -3.77 -8.20 9.63
N SER A 464 -4.85 -7.73 10.23
CA SER A 464 -5.14 -6.31 10.47
C SER A 464 -4.27 -5.73 11.59
N THR A 465 -4.12 -4.42 11.59
CA THR A 465 -3.32 -3.68 12.59
C THR A 465 -3.72 -4.03 14.03
N PRO A 466 -5.01 -4.06 14.43
CA PRO A 466 -5.37 -4.41 15.82
C PRO A 466 -4.94 -5.82 16.23
N VAL A 467 -5.06 -6.79 15.32
CA VAL A 467 -4.64 -8.17 15.59
C VAL A 467 -3.13 -8.26 15.78
N VAL A 468 -2.34 -7.56 14.94
CA VAL A 468 -0.88 -7.52 15.07
C VAL A 468 -0.45 -6.92 16.40
N VAL A 469 -1.03 -5.76 16.78
CA VAL A 469 -0.72 -5.07 18.05
C VAL A 469 -0.98 -6.00 19.23
N LEU A 470 -2.20 -6.54 19.30
CA LEU A 470 -2.58 -7.37 20.43
C LEU A 470 -1.78 -8.68 20.49
N SER A 471 -1.46 -9.25 19.32
CA SER A 471 -0.62 -10.46 19.24
C SER A 471 0.78 -10.23 19.81
N THR A 472 1.39 -9.06 19.63
CA THR A 472 2.71 -8.76 20.19
C THR A 472 2.66 -8.49 21.68
N ILE A 473 1.59 -7.89 22.19
CA ILE A 473 1.38 -7.68 23.63
C ILE A 473 1.16 -9.03 24.33
N LEU A 474 0.40 -9.95 23.72
CA LEU A 474 0.14 -11.27 24.28
C LEU A 474 1.23 -12.31 24.00
N GLY A 475 2.11 -12.10 23.02
CA GLY A 475 3.08 -13.09 22.50
C GLY A 475 2.42 -14.24 21.74
N ARG A 476 1.13 -14.11 21.42
CA ARG A 476 0.30 -15.09 20.72
C ARG A 476 -0.88 -14.42 20.03
N THR A 477 -1.57 -15.13 19.15
CA THR A 477 -2.86 -14.66 18.64
C THR A 477 -3.83 -14.40 19.80
N PRO A 478 -4.66 -13.34 19.75
CA PRO A 478 -5.72 -13.13 20.75
C PRO A 478 -6.89 -14.11 20.55
N THR A 479 -7.71 -14.28 21.58
CA THR A 479 -9.07 -14.79 21.42
C THR A 479 -9.99 -13.69 20.88
N ILE A 480 -11.22 -14.05 20.47
CA ILE A 480 -12.20 -13.04 20.04
C ILE A 480 -12.57 -12.09 21.18
N GLU A 481 -12.73 -12.63 22.38
CA GLU A 481 -13.08 -11.85 23.57
C GLU A 481 -11.96 -10.85 23.92
N GLU A 482 -10.71 -11.30 23.91
CA GLU A 482 -9.54 -10.43 24.12
C GLU A 482 -9.46 -9.33 23.05
N TYR A 483 -9.72 -9.70 21.78
CA TYR A 483 -9.73 -8.73 20.68
C TYR A 483 -10.81 -7.67 20.87
N ILE A 484 -12.07 -8.08 21.11
CA ILE A 484 -13.18 -7.15 21.29
C ILE A 484 -12.92 -6.23 22.48
N ALA A 485 -12.41 -6.76 23.61
CA ALA A 485 -12.07 -5.96 24.77
C ALA A 485 -10.98 -4.92 24.49
N ALA A 486 -9.95 -5.27 23.71
CA ALA A 486 -8.85 -4.38 23.37
C ALA A 486 -9.25 -3.24 22.42
N VAL A 487 -10.25 -3.46 21.55
CA VAL A 487 -10.76 -2.45 20.63
C VAL A 487 -12.05 -1.78 21.11
N ASP A 488 -12.53 -2.13 22.30
CA ASP A 488 -13.73 -1.50 22.87
C ASP A 488 -13.54 0.01 23.03
N GLY A 489 -14.56 0.77 22.66
CA GLY A 489 -14.48 2.23 22.62
C GLY A 489 -13.67 2.80 21.44
N ILE A 490 -12.93 1.97 20.68
CA ILE A 490 -12.23 2.37 19.47
C ILE A 490 -13.10 2.01 18.25
N ASN A 491 -13.67 3.01 17.61
CA ASN A 491 -14.32 2.76 16.33
C ASN A 491 -13.28 2.73 15.22
N LEU A 492 -12.84 1.53 14.82
CA LEU A 492 -11.80 1.34 13.83
C LEU A 492 -12.16 1.93 12.45
N THR A 493 -13.46 2.06 12.14
CA THR A 493 -13.91 2.68 10.89
C THR A 493 -13.78 4.20 10.88
N LYS A 494 -13.66 4.84 12.05
CA LYS A 494 -13.52 6.31 12.16
C LYS A 494 -12.10 6.80 11.91
N PHE A 495 -11.09 5.94 12.05
CA PHE A 495 -9.70 6.32 11.78
C PHE A 495 -9.34 6.29 10.31
N ALA A 496 -10.13 5.64 9.49
CA ALA A 496 -10.19 5.97 8.09
C ALA A 496 -10.68 7.42 7.97
N PRO A 497 -10.10 8.27 7.08
CA PRO A 497 -10.46 9.67 7.00
C PRO A 497 -11.97 9.82 6.88
N SER A 498 -12.59 10.33 7.93
CA SER A 498 -14.03 10.51 7.97
C SER A 498 -14.37 11.87 7.41
N HIS A 499 -15.12 11.88 6.30
CA HIS A 499 -15.60 13.12 5.77
C HIS A 499 -16.69 13.73 6.60
N LYS A 500 -16.32 14.81 7.19
CA LYS A 500 -17.22 15.97 7.27
C LYS A 500 -16.51 17.11 6.57
N LEU A 501 -16.30 17.01 5.30
CA LEU A 501 -16.19 18.21 4.49
C LEU A 501 -17.61 18.73 4.25
N LEU A 502 -17.92 19.73 4.99
CA LEU A 502 -19.01 20.64 4.88
C LEU A 502 -19.17 21.09 3.42
N VAL A 503 -20.09 20.46 2.72
CA VAL A 503 -20.83 21.18 1.70
C VAL A 503 -21.76 22.12 2.48
N LYS A 504 -21.34 23.37 2.64
CA LYS A 504 -22.21 24.49 2.92
C LYS A 504 -22.69 25.08 1.62
#